data_cad428133675df682c664a8aa8a1232a
#
_entry.id   cad428133675df682c664a8aa8a1232a
#
_cell.length_a   1.000
_cell.length_b   1.000
_cell.length_c   1.000
_cell.angle_alpha   90.00
_cell.angle_beta   90.00
_cell.angle_gamma   90.00
#
_symmetry.space_group_name_H-M   'P 1'
#
loop_
_entity.id
_entity.type
_entity.pdbx_description
1 polymer ?
#
loop_
_entity_poly.entity_id
_entity_poly.type
_entity_poly.pdbx_seq_one_letter_code
_entity_poly.pdbx_strand_id
1 'polypeptide(L)'
;MLKGHLDMIVLAALAAAGSAHGYAVIEEIKQRSGGAFDLPEGTIYPALHRLEQAGQLNSRWTTADNGRRRRVYSLTKAGTRALAERRAVWKQFSDAIGGLLGGIRPRENPA
;
A
#
# COMPACT_ATOMS: atom_id res chain seq x y z
N MET A 1 11.84 -9.70 -0.36
CA MET A 1 11.23 -9.05 -1.37
C MET A 1 10.07 -8.24 -0.94
N LEU A 2 9.01 -8.84 -0.46
CA LEU A 2 7.88 -8.09 -0.02
C LEU A 2 8.26 -7.15 1.11
N LYS A 3 9.14 -7.57 1.98
CA LYS A 3 9.53 -6.79 3.11
C LYS A 3 9.98 -5.39 2.75
N GLY A 4 10.70 -5.23 1.69
CA GLY A 4 11.16 -3.90 1.29
C GLY A 4 10.07 -3.04 0.67
N HIS A 5 8.90 -3.62 0.37
CA HIS A 5 7.83 -2.89 -0.29
C HIS A 5 6.56 -2.81 0.55
N LEU A 6 6.58 -3.36 1.75
CA LEU A 6 5.38 -3.45 2.57
C LEU A 6 4.80 -2.07 2.89
N ASP A 7 5.65 -1.12 3.23
CA ASP A 7 5.15 0.22 3.55
C ASP A 7 4.44 0.85 2.37
N MET A 8 5.01 0.70 1.16
CA MET A 8 4.39 1.22 -0.05
C MET A 8 3.04 0.57 -0.29
N ILE A 9 2.95 -0.74 -0.07
CA ILE A 9 1.73 -1.49 -0.27
C ILE A 9 0.63 -1.00 0.68
N VAL A 10 0.97 -0.81 1.94
CA VAL A 10 0.00 -0.34 2.93
C VAL A 10 -0.43 1.09 2.64
N LEU A 11 0.53 1.96 2.32
CA LEU A 11 0.20 3.34 1.99
C LEU A 11 -0.70 3.42 0.75
N ALA A 12 -0.41 2.60 -0.25
CA ALA A 12 -1.20 2.58 -1.48
C ALA A 12 -2.63 2.11 -1.21
N ALA A 13 -2.78 1.10 -0.37
CA ALA A 13 -4.11 0.60 -0.03
C ALA A 13 -4.93 1.67 0.68
N LEU A 14 -4.31 2.40 1.59
CA LEU A 14 -5.01 3.45 2.31
C LEU A 14 -5.32 4.65 1.42
N ALA A 15 -4.44 4.96 0.48
CA ALA A 15 -4.72 6.03 -0.48
C ALA A 15 -5.96 5.68 -1.31
N ALA A 16 -6.09 4.43 -1.68
CA ALA A 16 -7.23 3.99 -2.48
C ALA A 16 -8.53 3.96 -1.66
N ALA A 17 -8.44 3.53 -0.42
CA ALA A 17 -9.62 3.39 0.43
C ALA A 17 -10.05 4.71 1.08
N GLY A 18 -9.15 5.66 1.20
CA GLY A 18 -9.41 6.90 1.92
C GLY A 18 -9.13 6.73 3.41
N SER A 19 -9.85 5.84 4.06
CA SER A 19 -9.57 5.45 5.43
C SER A 19 -10.07 4.03 5.61
N ALA A 20 -9.44 3.26 6.48
CA ALA A 20 -9.81 1.86 6.67
C ALA A 20 -9.26 1.32 7.98
N HIS A 21 -10.00 0.40 8.59
CA HIS A 21 -9.47 -0.35 9.72
C HIS A 21 -8.57 -1.46 9.16
N GLY A 22 -7.79 -2.08 10.03
CA GLY A 22 -6.75 -3.02 9.59
C GLY A 22 -7.25 -4.15 8.72
N TYR A 23 -8.41 -4.69 9.03
CA TYR A 23 -8.97 -5.78 8.27
C TYR A 23 -9.33 -5.33 6.86
N ALA A 24 -9.88 -4.13 6.74
CA ALA A 24 -10.20 -3.58 5.43
C ALA A 24 -8.94 -3.29 4.62
N VAL A 25 -7.85 -2.93 5.29
CA VAL A 25 -6.57 -2.74 4.60
C VAL A 25 -6.11 -4.07 3.99
N ILE A 26 -6.22 -5.15 4.76
CA ILE A 26 -5.86 -6.48 4.26
C ILE A 26 -6.66 -6.83 3.02
N GLU A 27 -7.97 -6.57 3.07
CA GLU A 27 -8.85 -6.87 1.94
C GLU A 27 -8.55 -6.00 0.73
N GLU A 28 -8.27 -4.74 0.96
CA GLU A 28 -7.96 -3.83 -0.13
C GLU A 28 -6.68 -4.28 -0.85
N ILE A 29 -5.68 -4.68 -0.09
CA ILE A 29 -4.42 -5.17 -0.67
C ILE A 29 -4.69 -6.42 -1.49
N LYS A 30 -5.45 -7.34 -0.93
CA LYS A 30 -5.73 -8.59 -1.61
C LYS A 30 -6.45 -8.34 -2.92
N GLN A 31 -7.49 -7.51 -2.90
CA GLN A 31 -8.26 -7.25 -4.09
C GLN A 31 -7.48 -6.51 -5.15
N ARG A 32 -6.76 -5.47 -4.75
CA ARG A 32 -6.02 -4.68 -5.73
C ARG A 32 -4.85 -5.40 -6.33
N SER A 33 -4.33 -6.42 -5.64
CA SER A 33 -3.24 -7.22 -6.18
C SER A 33 -3.75 -8.43 -6.95
N GLY A 34 -5.05 -8.53 -7.14
CA GLY A 34 -5.62 -9.68 -7.83
C GLY A 34 -5.43 -10.97 -7.07
N GLY A 35 -5.34 -10.89 -5.76
CA GLY A 35 -5.14 -12.03 -4.90
C GLY A 35 -3.67 -12.40 -4.68
N ALA A 36 -2.75 -11.69 -5.32
CA ALA A 36 -1.33 -12.02 -5.19
C ALA A 36 -0.81 -11.79 -3.78
N PHE A 37 -1.36 -10.80 -3.07
CA PHE A 37 -0.93 -10.49 -1.71
C PHE A 37 -2.08 -10.67 -0.75
N ASP A 38 -2.09 -11.81 -0.07
CA ASP A 38 -3.07 -12.09 0.97
C ASP A 38 -2.29 -12.09 2.27
N LEU A 39 -2.11 -10.91 2.84
CA LEU A 39 -1.18 -10.72 3.95
C LEU A 39 -1.88 -10.90 5.30
N PRO A 40 -1.22 -11.57 6.23
CA PRO A 40 -1.85 -11.82 7.52
C PRO A 40 -1.81 -10.62 8.45
N GLU A 41 -2.65 -10.67 9.46
CA GLU A 41 -2.72 -9.61 10.46
C GLU A 41 -1.35 -9.37 11.12
N GLY A 42 -0.61 -10.44 11.37
CA GLY A 42 0.69 -10.31 11.99
C GLY A 42 1.70 -9.54 11.16
N THR A 43 1.42 -9.35 9.88
CA THR A 43 2.26 -8.54 9.01
C THR A 43 1.72 -7.12 8.92
N ILE A 44 0.41 -7.00 8.79
CA ILE A 44 -0.23 -5.70 8.54
C ILE A 44 -0.27 -4.80 9.78
N TYR A 45 -0.67 -5.34 10.92
CA TYR A 45 -0.82 -4.48 12.09
C TYR A 45 0.49 -3.85 12.56
N PRO A 46 1.61 -4.57 12.59
CA PRO A 46 2.88 -3.93 12.92
C PRO A 46 3.27 -2.85 11.92
N ALA A 47 2.95 -3.06 10.63
CA ALA A 47 3.24 -2.05 9.62
C ALA A 47 2.41 -0.79 9.84
N LEU A 48 1.13 -0.94 10.17
CA LEU A 48 0.27 0.20 10.45
C LEU A 48 0.80 0.98 11.65
N HIS A 49 1.21 0.29 12.70
CA HIS A 49 1.75 0.95 13.90
C HIS A 49 3.05 1.68 13.57
N ARG A 50 3.91 1.05 12.80
CA ARG A 50 5.20 1.66 12.45
C ARG A 50 5.00 2.91 11.60
N LEU A 51 4.08 2.86 10.67
CA LEU A 51 3.81 4.01 9.81
C LEU A 51 3.14 5.14 10.59
N GLU A 52 2.30 4.80 11.54
CA GLU A 52 1.69 5.82 12.40
C GLU A 52 2.76 6.47 13.27
N GLN A 53 3.66 5.70 13.83
CA GLN A 53 4.76 6.24 14.62
C GLN A 53 5.66 7.15 13.79
N ALA A 54 5.79 6.85 12.52
CA ALA A 54 6.59 7.67 11.61
C ALA A 54 5.85 8.92 11.13
N GLY A 55 4.63 9.11 11.57
CA GLY A 55 3.84 10.28 11.19
C GLY A 55 3.23 10.19 9.81
N GLN A 56 3.24 9.02 9.20
CA GLN A 56 2.68 8.85 7.86
C GLN A 56 1.23 8.41 7.87
N LEU A 57 0.74 7.92 8.99
CA LEU A 57 -0.65 7.57 9.18
C LEU A 57 -1.19 8.23 10.44
N ASN A 58 -2.48 8.54 10.40
CA ASN A 58 -3.26 8.90 11.57
C ASN A 58 -4.20 7.75 11.86
N SER A 59 -4.66 7.66 13.09
CA SER A 59 -5.73 6.72 13.40
C SER A 59 -6.71 7.34 14.37
N ARG A 60 -7.92 6.80 14.38
CA ARG A 60 -8.93 7.19 15.33
C ARG A 60 -9.81 5.99 15.62
N TRP A 61 -10.43 6.01 16.77
CA TRP A 61 -11.35 4.95 17.14
C TRP A 61 -12.74 5.27 16.61
N THR A 62 -13.42 4.26 16.09
CA THR A 62 -14.80 4.36 15.68
C THR A 62 -15.55 3.17 16.23
N THR A 63 -16.88 3.24 16.18
CA THR A 63 -17.71 2.13 16.63
C THR A 63 -18.43 1.55 15.41
N ALA A 64 -18.26 0.26 15.19
CA ALA A 64 -18.94 -0.41 14.09
C ALA A 64 -20.40 -0.66 14.44
N ASP A 65 -21.19 -1.05 13.45
CA ASP A 65 -22.62 -1.30 13.64
C ASP A 65 -22.88 -2.35 14.71
N ASN A 66 -21.99 -3.31 14.88
CA ASN A 66 -22.17 -4.34 15.87
C ASN A 66 -21.70 -3.91 17.25
N GLY A 67 -21.40 -2.65 17.44
CA GLY A 67 -20.98 -2.11 18.73
C GLY A 67 -19.50 -2.27 19.03
N ARG A 68 -18.75 -2.92 18.15
CA ARG A 68 -17.33 -3.12 18.39
C ARG A 68 -16.54 -1.90 17.99
N ARG A 69 -15.53 -1.58 18.77
CA ARG A 69 -14.66 -0.45 18.46
C ARG A 69 -13.59 -0.89 17.47
N ARG A 70 -13.25 0.01 16.56
CA ARG A 70 -12.21 -0.24 15.56
C ARG A 70 -11.30 0.94 15.46
N ARG A 71 -10.06 0.67 15.15
CA ARG A 71 -9.11 1.73 14.86
C ARG A 71 -9.07 1.91 13.35
N VAL A 72 -9.35 3.12 12.90
CA VAL A 72 -9.40 3.44 11.48
C VAL A 72 -8.21 4.31 11.14
N TYR A 73 -7.49 3.93 10.09
CA TYR A 73 -6.26 4.59 9.67
C TYR A 73 -6.48 5.39 8.40
N SER A 74 -5.74 6.47 8.26
CA SER A 74 -5.74 7.26 7.03
C SER A 74 -4.37 7.89 6.84
N LEU A 75 -4.06 8.29 5.60
CA LEU A 75 -2.78 8.92 5.31
C LEU A 75 -2.75 10.34 5.85
N THR A 76 -1.59 10.73 6.37
CA THR A 76 -1.33 12.13 6.66
C THR A 76 -0.74 12.76 5.39
N LYS A 77 -0.47 14.06 5.43
CA LYS A 77 0.23 14.71 4.33
C LYS A 77 1.59 14.07 4.12
N ALA A 78 2.27 13.75 5.23
CA ALA A 78 3.57 13.09 5.14
C ALA A 78 3.44 11.71 4.50
N GLY A 79 2.36 10.98 4.81
CA GLY A 79 2.12 9.68 4.21
C GLY A 79 1.85 9.78 2.72
N THR A 80 1.07 10.77 2.32
CA THR A 80 0.79 10.99 0.91
C THR A 80 2.06 11.30 0.15
N ARG A 81 2.92 12.12 0.74
CA ARG A 81 4.19 12.46 0.13
C ARG A 81 5.13 11.26 0.05
N ALA A 82 5.16 10.46 1.12
CA ALA A 82 5.98 9.26 1.15
C ALA A 82 5.54 8.27 0.07
N LEU A 83 4.23 8.13 -0.12
CA LEU A 83 3.72 7.24 -1.16
C LEU A 83 4.12 7.75 -2.55
N ALA A 84 4.01 9.05 -2.78
CA ALA A 84 4.37 9.61 -4.08
C ALA A 84 5.86 9.37 -4.38
N GLU A 85 6.72 9.51 -3.39
CA GLU A 85 8.14 9.27 -3.56
C GLU A 85 8.42 7.80 -3.87
N ARG A 86 7.77 6.91 -3.15
CA ARG A 86 7.96 5.47 -3.38
C ARG A 86 7.42 5.05 -4.74
N ARG A 87 6.31 5.66 -5.14
CA ARG A 87 5.73 5.37 -6.45
C ARG A 87 6.67 5.78 -7.57
N ALA A 88 7.32 6.93 -7.43
CA ALA A 88 8.26 7.40 -8.44
C ALA A 88 9.46 6.47 -8.55
N VAL A 89 10.00 6.03 -7.41
CA VAL A 89 11.13 5.12 -7.38
C VAL A 89 10.73 3.78 -8.00
N TRP A 90 9.54 3.30 -7.65
CA TRP A 90 9.07 2.03 -8.19
C TRP A 90 8.89 2.10 -9.70
N LYS A 91 8.33 3.21 -10.20
CA LYS A 91 8.14 3.37 -11.62
C LYS A 91 9.47 3.36 -12.36
N GLN A 92 10.45 4.07 -11.81
CA GLN A 92 11.77 4.12 -12.41
C GLN A 92 12.41 2.73 -12.48
N PHE A 93 12.32 1.98 -11.37
CA PHE A 93 12.85 0.65 -11.31
C PHE A 93 12.13 -0.28 -12.28
N SER A 94 10.82 -0.21 -12.29
CA SER A 94 9.99 -1.06 -13.13
C SER A 94 10.24 -0.79 -14.60
N ASP A 95 10.40 0.48 -14.98
CA ASP A 95 10.70 0.84 -16.37
C ASP A 95 12.08 0.31 -16.76
N ALA A 96 13.05 0.42 -15.87
CA ALA A 96 14.39 -0.06 -16.15
C ALA A 96 14.41 -1.58 -16.35
N ILE A 97 13.72 -2.29 -15.47
CA ILE A 97 13.64 -3.74 -15.59
C ILE A 97 12.88 -4.12 -16.87
N GLY A 98 11.82 -3.40 -17.17
CA GLY A 98 11.05 -3.65 -18.38
C GLY A 98 11.90 -3.50 -19.63
N GLY A 99 12.77 -2.50 -19.63
CA GLY A 99 13.68 -2.31 -20.75
C GLY A 99 14.66 -3.45 -20.90
N LEU A 100 15.15 -3.97 -19.77
CA LEU A 100 16.07 -5.09 -19.82
C LEU A 100 15.39 -6.37 -20.29
N LEU A 101 14.19 -6.61 -19.82
CA LEU A 101 13.46 -7.80 -20.21
C LEU A 101 12.96 -7.72 -21.63
N GLY A 102 12.88 -6.51 -22.17
CA GLY A 102 12.61 -6.29 -23.57
C GLY A 102 11.33 -6.60 -24.08
N GLY A 103 10.42 -6.82 -23.44
CA GLY A 103 9.39 -7.23 -24.08
C GLY A 103 8.14 -6.82 -23.84
N ILE A 104 7.92 -6.17 -22.98
CA ILE A 104 6.70 -5.92 -22.69
C ILE A 104 6.03 -5.06 -23.52
N ARG A 105 6.53 -4.08 -24.06
CA ARG A 105 5.77 -3.24 -24.81
C ARG A 105 5.83 -3.54 -26.17
N PRO A 106 4.86 -3.36 -26.72
CA PRO A 106 4.72 -3.66 -28.07
C PRO A 106 5.51 -2.69 -28.75
N ARG A 107 6.42 -2.61 -29.10
CA ARG A 107 7.11 -1.78 -29.54
C ARG A 107 7.20 -1.67 -30.65
N GLU A 108 7.15 -1.22 -30.93
CA GLU A 108 7.21 -0.95 -31.80
C GLU A 108 8.30 -0.88 -32.24
N ASN A 109 8.94 -1.28 -32.49
CA ASN A 109 9.96 -1.28 -32.81
C ASN A 109 10.22 -1.53 -33.84
N PRO A 110 10.54 -1.29 -34.30
CA PRO A 110 10.75 -1.31 -35.29
C PRO A 110 11.48 -1.93 -35.76
N ALA A 111 11.69 -2.29 -35.89
CA ALA A 111 12.45 -2.95 -36.40
C ALA A 111 12.93 -2.71 -36.96
#